data_520315c55c2f50d0dc1d1f0824654abf
#
_entry.id   520315c55c2f50d0dc1d1f0824654abf
#
_cell.length_a   1.000
_cell.length_b   1.000
_cell.length_c   1.000
_cell.angle_alpha   90.00
_cell.angle_beta   90.00
_cell.angle_gamma   90.00
#
_symmetry.space_group_name_H-M   'P 1'
#
loop_
_entity.id
_entity.type
_entity.pdbx_description
1 polymer ?
#
loop_
_entity_poly.entity_id
_entity_poly.type
_entity_poly.pdbx_seq_one_letter_code
_entity_poly.pdbx_strand_id
1 'polypeptide(L)'
;KRMYFIKNTENLNNYLRTEFGINNLNQYIEQINKSNLTRSEAIEISSNSKVKNIRTFKGFLVNCYQPINATINNTPTLINPIEGTFTFIYDFETFIIPKNITIIGIENPENFRYINKQARLFKNITPLFVSRYPQNKDLIKWIKNTPNNYLHFGDFDFEGITLFAEAHVGSTNLQ
;
A
#
# COMPACT_ATOMS: atom_id res chain seq x y z
N LYS A 1 30.27 -3.57 9.62
CA LYS A 1 29.63 -2.68 8.63
C LYS A 1 30.76 -2.00 7.85
N ARG A 2 30.88 -2.23 6.52
CA ARG A 2 31.89 -1.55 5.70
C ARG A 2 31.48 -0.09 5.54
N MET A 3 32.38 0.83 5.85
CA MET A 3 32.19 2.25 5.57
C MET A 3 32.96 2.62 4.30
N TYR A 4 32.33 3.39 3.43
CA TYR A 4 32.90 3.90 2.19
C TYR A 4 33.12 5.39 2.33
N PHE A 5 34.29 5.89 1.91
CA PHE A 5 34.64 7.31 1.97
C PHE A 5 34.85 7.84 0.55
N ILE A 6 34.28 9.01 0.29
CA ILE A 6 34.49 9.73 -0.94
C ILE A 6 35.86 10.42 -0.87
N LYS A 7 36.83 9.97 -1.69
CA LYS A 7 38.18 10.56 -1.71
C LYS A 7 38.25 11.86 -2.51
N ASN A 8 37.38 12.02 -3.51
CA ASN A 8 37.35 13.20 -4.39
C ASN A 8 35.91 13.53 -4.72
N THR A 9 35.43 14.67 -4.20
CA THR A 9 34.08 15.16 -4.41
C THR A 9 33.83 15.64 -5.83
N GLU A 10 34.86 16.14 -6.53
CA GLU A 10 34.75 16.62 -7.90
C GLU A 10 34.50 15.44 -8.87
N ASN A 11 35.25 14.36 -8.71
CA ASN A 11 35.03 13.13 -9.47
C ASN A 11 33.64 12.53 -9.22
N LEU A 12 33.15 12.59 -7.97
CA LEU A 12 31.80 12.15 -7.66
C LEU A 12 30.76 13.03 -8.36
N ASN A 13 30.91 14.37 -8.29
CA ASN A 13 29.97 15.30 -8.93
C ASN A 13 29.95 15.13 -10.45
N ASN A 14 31.12 14.93 -11.06
CA ASN A 14 31.23 14.66 -12.51
C ASN A 14 30.54 13.34 -12.86
N TYR A 15 30.77 12.28 -12.09
CA TYR A 15 30.10 10.98 -12.28
C TYR A 15 28.57 11.10 -12.15
N LEU A 16 28.08 11.76 -11.10
CA LEU A 16 26.65 11.96 -10.87
C LEU A 16 26.00 12.78 -12.00
N ARG A 17 26.70 13.80 -12.51
CA ARG A 17 26.23 14.60 -13.65
C ARG A 17 26.18 13.79 -14.94
N THR A 18 27.23 13.02 -15.23
CA THR A 18 27.37 12.28 -16.50
C THR A 18 26.44 11.08 -16.57
N GLU A 19 26.39 10.28 -15.49
CA GLU A 19 25.63 9.04 -15.47
C GLU A 19 24.14 9.22 -15.07
N PHE A 20 23.85 10.22 -14.24
CA PHE A 20 22.53 10.39 -13.65
C PHE A 20 21.89 11.76 -13.93
N GLY A 21 22.59 12.69 -14.57
CA GLY A 21 22.09 14.04 -14.82
C GLY A 21 21.92 14.90 -13.55
N ILE A 22 22.58 14.51 -12.44
CA ILE A 22 22.46 15.20 -11.16
C ILE A 22 23.51 16.30 -11.08
N ASN A 23 23.09 17.56 -11.26
CA ASN A 23 24.00 18.70 -11.23
C ASN A 23 24.34 19.18 -9.81
N ASN A 24 23.44 18.98 -8.84
CA ASN A 24 23.62 19.35 -7.44
C ASN A 24 23.06 18.27 -6.52
N LEU A 25 23.94 17.55 -5.85
CA LEU A 25 23.58 16.42 -4.99
C LEU A 25 22.71 16.84 -3.78
N ASN A 26 23.00 17.98 -3.16
CA ASN A 26 22.23 18.46 -2.01
C ASN A 26 20.82 18.83 -2.41
N GLN A 27 20.66 19.58 -3.48
CA GLN A 27 19.35 19.92 -4.03
C GLN A 27 18.56 18.68 -4.44
N TYR A 28 19.23 17.69 -5.03
CA TYR A 28 18.65 16.42 -5.38
C TYR A 28 18.14 15.66 -4.14
N ILE A 29 18.93 15.57 -3.07
CA ILE A 29 18.55 14.93 -1.80
C ILE A 29 17.36 15.65 -1.15
N GLU A 30 17.38 16.97 -1.09
CA GLU A 30 16.28 17.77 -0.53
C GLU A 30 14.96 17.55 -1.27
N GLN A 31 15.01 17.50 -2.59
CA GLN A 31 13.84 17.29 -3.41
C GLN A 31 13.30 15.86 -3.33
N ILE A 32 14.17 14.83 -3.31
CA ILE A 32 13.73 13.43 -3.12
C ILE A 32 13.07 13.21 -1.76
N ASN A 33 13.51 13.94 -0.72
CA ASN A 33 12.94 13.83 0.61
C ASN A 33 11.58 14.51 0.75
N LYS A 34 11.14 15.32 -0.22
CA LYS A 34 9.78 15.86 -0.22
C LYS A 34 8.76 14.72 -0.34
N SER A 35 7.77 14.70 0.55
CA SER A 35 6.77 13.64 0.65
C SER A 35 5.82 13.56 -0.58
N ASN A 36 5.67 14.66 -1.32
CA ASN A 36 4.68 14.83 -2.39
C ASN A 36 5.30 15.11 -3.77
N LEU A 37 6.47 14.58 -4.06
CA LEU A 37 7.12 14.76 -5.35
C LEU A 37 6.30 14.11 -6.48
N THR A 38 5.93 14.88 -7.49
CA THR A 38 5.27 14.36 -8.70
C THR A 38 6.28 13.69 -9.65
N ARG A 39 5.79 12.87 -10.58
CA ARG A 39 6.65 12.21 -11.58
C ARG A 39 7.34 13.22 -12.49
N SER A 40 6.67 14.31 -12.84
CA SER A 40 7.21 15.38 -13.67
C SER A 40 8.37 16.09 -12.97
N GLU A 41 8.21 16.46 -11.70
CA GLU A 41 9.26 17.06 -10.88
C GLU A 41 10.46 16.12 -10.70
N ALA A 42 10.23 14.79 -10.58
CA ALA A 42 11.31 13.81 -10.48
C ALA A 42 12.14 13.72 -11.78
N ILE A 43 11.51 13.89 -12.95
CA ILE A 43 12.19 13.90 -14.25
C ILE A 43 13.01 15.18 -14.44
N GLU A 44 12.51 16.33 -13.98
CA GLU A 44 13.27 17.60 -14.02
C GLU A 44 14.53 17.58 -13.15
N ILE A 45 14.47 16.84 -12.04
CA ILE A 45 15.57 16.76 -11.05
C ILE A 45 16.68 15.81 -11.53
N SER A 46 16.31 14.77 -12.22
CA SER A 46 17.26 13.82 -12.81
C SER A 46 16.74 13.37 -14.16
N SER A 47 17.62 13.27 -15.14
CA SER A 47 17.29 12.69 -16.46
C SER A 47 16.84 11.23 -16.39
N ASN A 48 16.77 10.65 -15.18
CA ASN A 48 16.41 9.25 -14.93
C ASN A 48 15.09 9.16 -14.15
N SER A 49 13.99 8.86 -14.84
CA SER A 49 12.66 8.65 -14.25
C SER A 49 12.57 7.48 -13.26
N LYS A 50 13.62 6.69 -13.11
CA LYS A 50 13.68 5.51 -12.20
C LYS A 50 14.19 5.81 -10.81
N VAL A 51 14.60 7.04 -10.53
CA VAL A 51 15.24 7.42 -9.26
C VAL A 51 14.28 7.34 -8.06
N LYS A 52 12.99 7.52 -8.27
CA LYS A 52 11.97 7.25 -7.26
C LYS A 52 10.83 6.48 -7.92
N ASN A 53 10.48 5.35 -7.32
CA ASN A 53 9.29 4.60 -7.72
C ASN A 53 8.05 5.40 -7.28
N ILE A 54 7.69 6.44 -8.06
CA ILE A 54 6.52 7.26 -7.77
C ILE A 54 5.31 6.45 -8.16
N ARG A 55 4.60 6.02 -7.15
CA ARG A 55 3.38 5.25 -7.29
C ARG A 55 2.32 6.12 -7.96
N THR A 56 1.90 5.72 -9.16
CA THR A 56 0.92 6.47 -9.96
C THR A 56 -0.48 6.44 -9.34
N PHE A 57 -0.84 5.33 -8.67
CA PHE A 57 -2.13 5.17 -8.01
C PHE A 57 -1.93 4.91 -6.51
N LYS A 58 -2.53 5.76 -5.68
CA LYS A 58 -2.71 5.52 -4.24
C LYS A 58 -3.98 4.68 -4.05
N GLY A 59 -4.03 3.87 -3.01
CA GLY A 59 -5.19 3.04 -2.74
C GLY A 59 -4.90 1.54 -2.82
N PHE A 60 -5.95 0.71 -2.78
CA PHE A 60 -5.83 -0.74 -2.75
C PHE A 60 -7.04 -1.43 -3.40
N LEU A 61 -6.88 -2.71 -3.74
CA LEU A 61 -7.93 -3.55 -4.29
C LEU A 61 -8.75 -4.19 -3.19
N VAL A 62 -10.08 -4.24 -3.41
CA VAL A 62 -11.02 -4.95 -2.55
C VAL A 62 -11.89 -5.93 -3.33
N ASN A 63 -12.35 -6.97 -2.63
CA ASN A 63 -13.29 -7.97 -3.12
C ASN A 63 -14.25 -8.37 -1.99
N CYS A 64 -15.43 -8.91 -2.31
CA CYS A 64 -16.40 -9.40 -1.32
C CYS A 64 -17.27 -10.50 -1.93
N TYR A 65 -17.91 -11.32 -1.08
CA TYR A 65 -18.86 -12.34 -1.55
C TYR A 65 -20.28 -11.79 -1.73
N GLN A 66 -20.62 -10.75 -0.99
CA GLN A 66 -21.92 -10.12 -1.02
C GLN A 66 -21.74 -8.60 -1.13
N PRO A 67 -22.70 -7.89 -1.74
CA PRO A 67 -22.65 -6.44 -1.84
C PRO A 67 -22.49 -5.78 -0.46
N ILE A 68 -21.56 -4.84 -0.35
CA ILE A 68 -21.28 -4.07 0.87
C ILE A 68 -21.62 -2.61 0.60
N ASN A 69 -22.58 -2.07 1.37
CA ASN A 69 -22.88 -0.64 1.36
C ASN A 69 -21.78 0.10 2.12
N ALA A 70 -20.98 0.84 1.40
CA ALA A 70 -19.87 1.64 1.91
C ALA A 70 -20.13 3.13 1.68
N THR A 71 -19.23 3.97 2.16
CA THR A 71 -19.22 5.42 1.88
C THR A 71 -17.83 5.84 1.45
N ILE A 72 -17.72 6.63 0.39
CA ILE A 72 -16.48 7.29 -0.07
C ILE A 72 -16.80 8.76 -0.31
N ASN A 73 -16.01 9.68 0.23
CA ASN A 73 -16.21 11.12 0.13
C ASN A 73 -17.65 11.56 0.53
N ASN A 74 -18.15 10.96 1.62
CA ASN A 74 -19.54 11.14 2.12
C ASN A 74 -20.64 10.72 1.13
N THR A 75 -20.29 10.00 0.06
CA THR A 75 -21.25 9.49 -0.92
C THR A 75 -21.46 7.99 -0.72
N PRO A 76 -22.70 7.51 -0.60
CA PRO A 76 -23.02 6.08 -0.55
C PRO A 76 -22.48 5.37 -1.80
N THR A 77 -21.76 4.27 -1.59
CA THR A 77 -21.10 3.52 -2.64
C THR A 77 -21.32 2.01 -2.41
N LEU A 78 -21.69 1.28 -3.45
CA LEU A 78 -21.86 -0.17 -3.38
C LEU A 78 -20.58 -0.87 -3.83
N ILE A 79 -19.97 -1.63 -2.95
CA ILE A 79 -18.87 -2.53 -3.27
C ILE A 79 -19.47 -3.88 -3.65
N ASN A 80 -19.41 -4.20 -4.94
CA ASN A 80 -19.99 -5.45 -5.48
C ASN A 80 -19.22 -5.89 -6.73
N PRO A 81 -17.94 -6.29 -6.62
CA PRO A 81 -17.21 -6.79 -7.78
C PRO A 81 -17.78 -8.12 -8.23
N ILE A 82 -17.98 -8.28 -9.52
CA ILE A 82 -18.37 -9.55 -10.14
C ILE A 82 -17.13 -10.45 -10.32
N GLU A 83 -17.36 -11.73 -10.54
CA GLU A 83 -16.25 -12.67 -10.76
C GLU A 83 -15.32 -12.21 -11.90
N GLY A 84 -14.01 -12.25 -11.62
CA GLY A 84 -12.98 -11.77 -12.55
C GLY A 84 -12.70 -10.26 -12.48
N THR A 85 -13.39 -9.52 -11.60
CA THR A 85 -13.14 -8.09 -11.34
C THR A 85 -12.82 -7.80 -9.89
N PHE A 86 -12.25 -6.63 -9.64
CA PHE A 86 -11.97 -6.10 -8.31
C PHE A 86 -12.33 -4.62 -8.27
N THR A 87 -12.76 -4.12 -7.12
CA THR A 87 -12.93 -2.68 -6.92
C THR A 87 -11.62 -2.08 -6.42
N PHE A 88 -11.17 -1.00 -7.06
CA PHE A 88 -10.02 -0.23 -6.59
C PHE A 88 -10.51 0.97 -5.78
N ILE A 89 -10.03 1.09 -4.54
CA ILE A 89 -10.35 2.19 -3.64
C ILE A 89 -9.20 3.20 -3.71
N TYR A 90 -9.44 4.34 -4.36
CA TYR A 90 -8.45 5.41 -4.51
C TYR A 90 -8.48 6.37 -3.31
N ASP A 91 -9.65 6.90 -2.95
CA ASP A 91 -9.84 7.83 -1.83
C ASP A 91 -10.04 7.07 -0.51
N PHE A 92 -9.06 6.23 -0.19
CA PHE A 92 -9.13 5.32 0.95
C PHE A 92 -9.21 6.04 2.31
N GLU A 93 -8.74 7.29 2.39
CA GLU A 93 -8.83 8.10 3.61
C GLU A 93 -10.29 8.37 4.03
N THR A 94 -11.21 8.39 3.07
CA THR A 94 -12.65 8.62 3.29
C THR A 94 -13.48 7.37 3.13
N PHE A 95 -12.86 6.22 2.87
CA PHE A 95 -13.53 4.94 2.69
C PHE A 95 -13.98 4.35 4.02
N ILE A 96 -15.30 4.29 4.23
CA ILE A 96 -15.94 3.80 5.44
C ILE A 96 -16.82 2.60 5.09
N ILE A 97 -16.71 1.53 5.87
CA ILE A 97 -17.49 0.31 5.74
C ILE A 97 -18.32 0.08 7.02
N PRO A 98 -19.43 -0.69 6.95
CA PRO A 98 -20.23 -1.04 8.13
C PRO A 98 -19.40 -1.77 9.20
N LYS A 99 -19.69 -1.53 10.47
CA LYS A 99 -18.93 -2.10 11.61
C LYS A 99 -18.98 -3.63 11.71
N ASN A 100 -20.03 -4.25 11.18
CA ASN A 100 -20.19 -5.71 11.17
C ASN A 100 -19.34 -6.41 10.08
N ILE A 101 -18.67 -5.67 9.23
CA ILE A 101 -17.76 -6.22 8.22
C ILE A 101 -16.42 -6.56 8.87
N THR A 102 -15.90 -7.76 8.59
CA THR A 102 -14.55 -8.15 8.96
C THR A 102 -13.61 -7.96 7.77
N ILE A 103 -12.52 -7.24 7.96
CA ILE A 103 -11.51 -7.02 6.94
C ILE A 103 -10.58 -8.23 6.91
N ILE A 104 -10.37 -8.81 5.72
CA ILE A 104 -9.47 -9.94 5.52
C ILE A 104 -8.32 -9.50 4.60
N GLY A 105 -7.13 -9.35 5.16
CA GLY A 105 -5.93 -9.04 4.39
C GLY A 105 -5.36 -10.28 3.69
N ILE A 106 -5.42 -10.33 2.37
CA ILE A 106 -4.92 -11.44 1.56
C ILE A 106 -3.53 -11.08 1.04
N GLU A 107 -2.53 -11.89 1.39
CA GLU A 107 -1.15 -11.67 0.99
C GLU A 107 -0.87 -12.19 -0.42
N ASN A 108 -1.29 -13.42 -0.72
CA ASN A 108 -1.05 -14.07 -2.00
C ASN A 108 -2.05 -13.56 -3.06
N PRO A 109 -1.58 -12.99 -4.21
CA PRO A 109 -2.44 -12.47 -5.27
C PRO A 109 -3.35 -13.52 -5.90
N GLU A 110 -2.88 -14.77 -5.99
CA GLU A 110 -3.67 -15.88 -6.54
C GLU A 110 -4.82 -16.22 -5.60
N ASN A 111 -4.58 -16.28 -4.29
CA ASN A 111 -5.62 -16.47 -3.28
C ASN A 111 -6.65 -15.32 -3.31
N PHE A 112 -6.20 -14.08 -3.50
CA PHE A 112 -7.10 -12.94 -3.65
C PHE A 112 -7.97 -13.05 -4.91
N ARG A 113 -7.39 -13.47 -6.05
CA ARG A 113 -8.10 -13.67 -7.31
C ARG A 113 -9.15 -14.75 -7.21
N TYR A 114 -8.83 -15.86 -6.55
CA TYR A 114 -9.71 -17.03 -6.46
C TYR A 114 -10.34 -17.19 -5.07
N ILE A 115 -10.57 -16.09 -4.37
CA ILE A 115 -11.06 -16.11 -2.99
C ILE A 115 -12.40 -16.85 -2.85
N ASN A 116 -13.22 -16.90 -3.89
CA ASN A 116 -14.46 -17.66 -3.92
C ASN A 116 -14.26 -19.15 -3.64
N LYS A 117 -13.11 -19.73 -4.02
CA LYS A 117 -12.75 -21.12 -3.71
C LYS A 117 -12.53 -21.36 -2.21
N GLN A 118 -12.32 -20.28 -1.44
CA GLN A 118 -12.05 -20.30 -0.01
C GLN A 118 -13.28 -19.94 0.83
N ALA A 119 -14.47 -19.78 0.22
CA ALA A 119 -15.69 -19.29 0.88
C ALA A 119 -16.06 -20.08 2.13
N ARG A 120 -15.75 -21.38 2.18
CA ARG A 120 -15.99 -22.26 3.35
C ARG A 120 -15.31 -21.78 4.63
N LEU A 121 -14.16 -21.07 4.52
CA LEU A 121 -13.39 -20.61 5.67
C LEU A 121 -14.01 -19.38 6.34
N PHE A 122 -14.85 -18.64 5.64
CA PHE A 122 -15.41 -17.36 6.07
C PHE A 122 -16.93 -17.36 6.26
N LYS A 123 -17.53 -18.56 6.46
CA LYS A 123 -18.99 -18.76 6.55
C LYS A 123 -19.66 -17.96 7.68
N ASN A 124 -18.93 -17.72 8.78
CA ASN A 124 -19.49 -17.12 9.99
C ASN A 124 -19.24 -15.61 10.10
N ILE A 125 -18.69 -15.00 9.07
CA ILE A 125 -18.37 -13.57 9.03
C ILE A 125 -18.83 -12.96 7.71
N THR A 126 -18.97 -11.64 7.67
CA THR A 126 -19.19 -10.89 6.42
C THR A 126 -17.86 -10.25 6.02
N PRO A 127 -17.10 -10.86 5.09
CA PRO A 127 -15.76 -10.43 4.79
C PRO A 127 -15.72 -9.31 3.75
N LEU A 128 -14.83 -8.34 3.95
CA LEU A 128 -14.24 -7.51 2.90
C LEU A 128 -12.79 -7.96 2.72
N PHE A 129 -12.47 -8.55 1.59
CA PHE A 129 -11.11 -8.96 1.25
C PHE A 129 -10.34 -7.78 0.70
N VAL A 130 -9.12 -7.58 1.19
CA VAL A 130 -8.19 -6.52 0.74
C VAL A 130 -6.88 -7.14 0.28
N SER A 131 -6.39 -6.74 -0.89
CA SER A 131 -5.12 -7.25 -1.39
C SER A 131 -3.96 -6.56 -0.69
N ARG A 132 -3.08 -7.34 -0.06
CA ARG A 132 -1.84 -6.86 0.54
C ARG A 132 -0.66 -6.84 -0.43
N TYR A 133 -0.81 -7.47 -1.59
CA TYR A 133 0.23 -7.50 -2.62
C TYR A 133 -0.05 -6.45 -3.72
N PRO A 134 0.97 -5.73 -4.19
CA PRO A 134 2.26 -5.51 -3.53
C PRO A 134 2.08 -4.77 -2.20
N GLN A 135 3.06 -4.85 -1.30
CA GLN A 135 2.99 -4.20 0.02
C GLN A 135 2.51 -2.74 -0.10
N ASN A 136 1.47 -2.41 0.65
CA ASN A 136 0.71 -1.20 0.43
C ASN A 136 0.55 -0.38 1.72
N LYS A 137 1.33 0.71 1.83
CA LYS A 137 1.29 1.63 2.97
C LYS A 137 -0.10 2.29 3.15
N ASP A 138 -0.85 2.48 2.07
CA ASP A 138 -2.18 3.10 2.12
C ASP A 138 -3.18 2.16 2.79
N LEU A 139 -3.12 0.87 2.45
CA LEU A 139 -3.93 -0.15 3.11
C LEU A 139 -3.64 -0.20 4.61
N ILE A 140 -2.36 -0.21 5.01
CA ILE A 140 -1.96 -0.22 6.43
C ILE A 140 -2.50 1.03 7.14
N LYS A 141 -2.38 2.21 6.51
CA LYS A 141 -2.91 3.47 7.05
C LYS A 141 -4.43 3.40 7.23
N TRP A 142 -5.15 2.84 6.26
CA TRP A 142 -6.60 2.70 6.33
C TRP A 142 -7.02 1.71 7.44
N ILE A 143 -6.39 0.52 7.51
CA ILE A 143 -6.69 -0.48 8.55
C ILE A 143 -6.49 0.10 9.95
N LYS A 144 -5.41 0.86 10.20
CA LYS A 144 -5.14 1.49 11.50
C LYS A 144 -6.21 2.51 11.93
N ASN A 145 -6.91 3.12 10.98
CA ASN A 145 -7.94 4.13 11.24
C ASN A 145 -9.37 3.56 11.18
N THR A 146 -9.53 2.28 10.86
CA THR A 146 -10.82 1.62 10.73
C THR A 146 -11.14 0.82 11.98
N PRO A 147 -12.37 0.97 12.57
CA PRO A 147 -12.73 0.27 13.81
C PRO A 147 -13.10 -1.21 13.62
N ASN A 148 -13.05 -1.70 12.38
CA ASN A 148 -13.48 -3.04 12.01
C ASN A 148 -12.45 -4.10 12.42
N ASN A 149 -12.91 -5.31 12.72
CA ASN A 149 -12.02 -6.43 12.95
C ASN A 149 -11.17 -6.73 11.71
N TYR A 150 -9.91 -7.05 11.95
CA TYR A 150 -8.96 -7.42 10.91
C TYR A 150 -8.45 -8.84 11.13
N LEU A 151 -8.46 -9.64 10.06
CA LEU A 151 -7.82 -10.96 10.01
C LEU A 151 -6.79 -10.97 8.88
N HIS A 152 -5.66 -11.60 9.14
CA HIS A 152 -4.64 -11.82 8.13
C HIS A 152 -4.79 -13.23 7.53
N PHE A 153 -4.81 -13.30 6.20
CA PHE A 153 -4.84 -14.55 5.45
C PHE A 153 -3.63 -14.59 4.51
N GLY A 154 -2.56 -15.17 5.00
CA GLY A 154 -1.25 -15.25 4.33
C GLY A 154 -0.43 -16.41 4.85
N ASP A 155 0.82 -16.49 4.41
CA ASP A 155 1.76 -17.51 4.84
C ASP A 155 2.17 -17.27 6.30
N PHE A 156 2.32 -18.37 7.06
CA PHE A 156 2.70 -18.32 8.47
C PHE A 156 4.23 -18.39 8.60
N ASP A 157 4.92 -17.47 7.92
CA ASP A 157 6.36 -17.32 8.02
C ASP A 157 6.76 -16.06 8.84
N PHE A 158 8.05 -15.84 9.02
CA PHE A 158 8.56 -14.69 9.78
C PHE A 158 8.16 -13.35 9.15
N GLU A 159 8.04 -13.28 7.83
CA GLU A 159 7.63 -12.06 7.11
C GLU A 159 6.13 -11.80 7.32
N GLY A 160 5.29 -12.83 7.24
CA GLY A 160 3.86 -12.76 7.54
C GLY A 160 3.57 -12.34 8.98
N ILE A 161 4.35 -12.84 9.96
CA ILE A 161 4.23 -12.43 11.37
C ILE A 161 4.59 -10.96 11.56
N THR A 162 5.63 -10.48 10.90
CA THR A 162 6.06 -9.06 10.95
C THR A 162 4.97 -8.15 10.37
N LEU A 163 4.40 -8.52 9.24
CA LEU A 163 3.31 -7.79 8.59
C LEU A 163 2.03 -7.76 9.43
N PHE A 164 1.73 -8.86 10.14
CA PHE A 164 0.63 -8.92 11.11
C PHE A 164 0.88 -7.96 12.28
N ALA A 165 2.08 -7.94 12.85
CA ALA A 165 2.46 -7.04 13.93
C ALA A 165 2.35 -5.57 13.53
N GLU A 166 2.80 -5.19 12.33
CA GLU A 166 2.68 -3.83 11.79
C GLU A 166 1.22 -3.36 11.65
N ALA A 167 0.30 -4.29 11.31
CA ALA A 167 -1.12 -3.99 11.20
C ALA A 167 -1.81 -3.82 12.58
N HIS A 168 -1.29 -4.47 13.63
CA HIS A 168 -1.92 -4.52 14.96
C HIS A 168 -1.36 -3.52 15.99
N VAL A 169 -0.25 -2.84 15.72
CA VAL A 169 0.35 -1.83 16.63
C VAL A 169 -0.55 -0.59 16.85
N GLY A 170 -1.78 -0.57 16.30
CA GLY A 170 -2.75 0.51 16.49
C GLY A 170 -4.03 0.14 17.26
N SER A 171 -4.24 -1.13 17.65
CA SER A 171 -5.52 -1.59 18.23
C SER A 171 -5.40 -2.22 19.61
N THR A 172 -4.47 -1.77 20.45
CA THR A 172 -4.47 -2.13 21.88
C THR A 172 -5.37 -1.19 22.67
N ASN A 173 -6.69 -1.44 22.62
CA ASN A 173 -7.55 -1.23 23.75
C ASN A 173 -8.15 -2.62 24.11
N LEU A 174 -7.37 -3.38 24.86
CA LEU A 174 -7.87 -4.50 25.63
C LEU A 174 -8.52 -3.93 26.89
N GLN A 175 -9.84 -3.99 26.98
CA GLN A 175 -10.58 -4.12 28.23
C GLN A 175 -10.93 -5.58 28.43
#